data_890a7e83eb903155d4785b6bb7997916
#
_entry.id   890a7e83eb903155d4785b6bb7997916
#
_cell.length_a   1.000
_cell.length_b   1.000
_cell.length_c   1.000
_cell.angle_alpha   90.00
_cell.angle_beta   90.00
_cell.angle_gamma   90.00
#
_symmetry.space_group_name_H-M   'P 1'
#
loop_
_entity.id
_entity.type
_entity.pdbx_description
1 polymer ?
#
loop_
_entity_poly.entity_id
_entity_poly.type
_entity_poly.pdbx_seq_one_letter_code
_entity_poly.pdbx_strand_id
1 'polypeptide(L)'
;GEPLPLDTCFILRAGTDVSLVSWGAMIADCLVAADALAEEGVSCEVIDVATLNLLDRTTILASVEKTGRAVIVEEAPRHVGFGAEIAALLAEQGLFSLRAPVRRVAGYDTIMPLPRLEKHYMPSSVDVATAARELMEFD
;
A
#
# COMPACT_ATOMS: atom_id res chain seq x y z
N GLY A 1 3.98 26.82 -9.99
CA GLY A 1 4.00 26.06 -8.74
C GLY A 1 5.41 25.64 -8.41
N GLU A 2 5.73 25.41 -7.16
CA GLU A 2 7.02 24.83 -6.79
C GLU A 2 7.08 23.36 -7.26
N PRO A 3 8.21 22.88 -7.78
CA PRO A 3 8.37 21.49 -8.14
C PRO A 3 8.36 20.61 -6.88
N LEU A 4 7.68 19.47 -6.95
CA LEU A 4 7.73 18.47 -5.89
C LEU A 4 9.06 17.71 -5.93
N PRO A 5 9.63 17.33 -4.78
CA PRO A 5 10.84 16.50 -4.74
C PRO A 5 10.57 15.14 -5.37
N LEU A 6 11.57 14.59 -6.10
CA LEU A 6 11.45 13.32 -6.83
C LEU A 6 11.80 12.09 -6.01
N ASP A 7 12.37 12.28 -4.82
CA ASP A 7 12.89 11.22 -3.95
C ASP A 7 12.14 11.14 -2.62
N THR A 8 10.88 11.54 -2.62
CA THR A 8 10.05 11.67 -1.42
C THR A 8 8.71 11.00 -1.60
N CYS A 9 8.31 10.16 -0.65
CA CYS A 9 6.94 9.70 -0.50
C CYS A 9 6.07 10.80 0.12
N PHE A 10 4.78 10.78 -0.21
CA PHE A 10 3.81 11.73 0.34
C PHE A 10 2.81 11.00 1.24
N ILE A 11 2.69 11.44 2.49
CA ILE A 11 1.66 10.97 3.40
C ILE A 11 0.39 11.76 3.09
N LEU A 12 -0.54 11.13 2.37
CA LEU A 12 -1.80 11.75 1.97
C LEU A 12 -2.86 11.71 3.07
N ARG A 13 -2.74 10.75 3.98
CA ARG A 13 -3.56 10.60 5.17
C ARG A 13 -2.71 10.03 6.28
N ALA A 14 -2.72 10.67 7.44
CA ALA A 14 -2.06 10.15 8.63
C ALA A 14 -2.90 9.04 9.28
N GLY A 15 -2.23 8.03 9.84
CA GLY A 15 -2.88 6.92 10.53
C GLY A 15 -1.94 6.21 11.49
N THR A 16 -2.49 5.31 12.30
CA THR A 16 -1.75 4.65 13.40
C THR A 16 -1.83 3.14 13.40
N ASP A 17 -2.74 2.52 12.63
CA ASP A 17 -3.02 1.09 12.74
C ASP A 17 -2.52 0.27 11.56
N VAL A 18 -2.61 0.80 10.34
CA VAL A 18 -2.17 0.12 9.10
C VAL A 18 -1.58 1.15 8.14
N SER A 19 -0.43 0.84 7.54
CA SER A 19 0.15 1.60 6.42
C SER A 19 -0.35 1.02 5.09
N LEU A 20 -1.03 1.84 4.29
CA LEU A 20 -1.41 1.53 2.91
C LEU A 20 -0.38 2.20 1.98
N VAL A 21 0.50 1.41 1.40
CA VAL A 21 1.61 1.88 0.55
C VAL A 21 1.27 1.64 -0.90
N SER A 22 1.17 2.69 -1.69
CA SER A 22 0.74 2.60 -3.08
C SER A 22 1.33 3.71 -3.95
N TRP A 23 1.01 3.68 -5.23
CA TRP A 23 1.38 4.69 -6.22
C TRP A 23 0.41 4.70 -7.39
N GLY A 24 0.41 5.79 -8.15
CA GLY A 24 -0.39 5.91 -9.36
C GLY A 24 -1.90 5.86 -9.10
N ALA A 25 -2.63 5.16 -9.96
CA ALA A 25 -4.08 5.15 -9.91
C ALA A 25 -4.65 4.49 -8.63
N MET A 26 -3.93 3.53 -8.06
CA MET A 26 -4.38 2.80 -6.87
C MET A 26 -4.44 3.65 -5.59
N ILE A 27 -3.85 4.84 -5.59
CA ILE A 27 -3.96 5.80 -4.48
C ILE A 27 -5.43 6.16 -4.19
N ALA A 28 -6.24 6.34 -5.23
CA ALA A 28 -7.67 6.64 -5.05
C ALA A 28 -8.40 5.52 -4.31
N ASP A 29 -8.13 4.27 -4.67
CA ASP A 29 -8.71 3.10 -4.00
C ASP A 29 -8.22 2.95 -2.55
N CYS A 30 -6.96 3.28 -2.28
CA CYS A 30 -6.42 3.30 -0.91
C CYS A 30 -7.12 4.35 -0.04
N LEU A 31 -7.38 5.55 -0.57
CA LEU A 31 -8.10 6.60 0.17
C LEU A 31 -9.55 6.19 0.47
N VAL A 32 -10.25 5.62 -0.52
CA VAL A 32 -11.62 5.10 -0.33
C VAL A 32 -11.65 3.96 0.71
N ALA A 33 -10.68 3.04 0.65
CA ALA A 33 -10.56 1.98 1.65
C ALA A 33 -10.28 2.53 3.06
N ALA A 34 -9.40 3.53 3.16
CA ALA A 34 -9.09 4.18 4.44
C ALA A 34 -10.29 4.90 5.05
N ASP A 35 -11.16 5.51 4.21
CA ASP A 35 -12.40 6.13 4.68
C ASP A 35 -13.37 5.07 5.24
N ALA A 36 -13.57 3.98 4.51
CA ALA A 36 -14.43 2.88 4.98
C ALA A 36 -13.91 2.25 6.28
N LEU A 37 -12.60 2.02 6.39
CA LEU A 37 -11.97 1.46 7.58
C LEU A 37 -12.05 2.40 8.79
N ALA A 38 -12.00 3.72 8.57
CA ALA A 38 -12.16 4.70 9.64
C ALA A 38 -13.54 4.62 10.29
N GLU A 39 -14.59 4.32 9.54
CA GLU A 39 -15.95 4.08 10.06
C GLU A 39 -16.01 2.84 10.96
N GLU A 40 -15.07 1.91 10.76
CA GLU A 40 -14.90 0.70 11.58
C GLU A 40 -13.93 0.91 12.76
N GLY A 41 -13.37 2.12 12.92
CA GLY A 41 -12.41 2.47 13.96
C GLY A 41 -10.96 2.10 13.65
N VAL A 42 -10.64 1.78 12.39
CA VAL A 42 -9.26 1.48 11.94
C VAL A 42 -8.63 2.70 11.30
N SER A 43 -7.51 3.16 11.85
CA SER A 43 -6.79 4.36 11.41
C SER A 43 -5.68 3.99 10.41
N CYS A 44 -5.95 4.19 9.13
CA CYS A 44 -5.00 3.89 8.05
C CYS A 44 -4.15 5.12 7.69
N GLU A 45 -2.84 4.92 7.59
CA GLU A 45 -1.93 5.86 6.95
C GLU A 45 -1.82 5.53 5.46
N VAL A 46 -2.08 6.51 4.60
CA VAL A 46 -1.99 6.34 3.15
C VAL A 46 -0.76 7.04 2.63
N ILE A 47 0.12 6.27 2.00
CA ILE A 47 1.40 6.72 1.45
C ILE A 47 1.37 6.62 -0.06
N ASP A 48 1.55 7.75 -0.73
CA ASP A 48 1.89 7.79 -2.15
C ASP A 48 3.41 7.73 -2.31
N VAL A 49 3.90 6.63 -2.86
CA VAL A 49 5.33 6.46 -3.12
C VAL A 49 5.83 7.44 -4.17
N ALA A 50 4.98 7.84 -5.12
CA ALA A 50 5.21 8.81 -6.19
C ALA A 50 6.41 8.50 -7.09
N THR A 51 7.58 8.19 -6.52
CA THR A 51 8.79 7.84 -7.26
C THR A 51 9.28 6.46 -6.85
N LEU A 52 9.31 5.51 -7.81
CA LEU A 52 9.74 4.13 -7.54
C LEU A 52 11.27 3.99 -7.52
N ASN A 53 11.95 4.78 -8.32
CA ASN A 53 13.41 4.87 -8.37
C ASN A 53 13.80 6.36 -8.45
N LEU A 54 14.24 6.90 -7.44
CA LEU A 54 14.79 6.59 -6.13
C LEU A 54 13.69 6.39 -5.05
N LEU A 55 13.61 5.22 -4.49
CA LEU A 55 12.60 4.93 -3.46
C LEU A 55 12.92 5.61 -2.12
N ASP A 56 11.97 6.35 -1.57
CA ASP A 56 12.04 6.90 -0.20
C ASP A 56 11.76 5.80 0.83
N ARG A 57 12.79 5.03 1.14
CA ARG A 57 12.75 3.94 2.10
C ARG A 57 12.47 4.43 3.52
N THR A 58 12.98 5.60 3.85
CA THR A 58 12.88 6.18 5.20
C THR A 58 11.44 6.45 5.59
N THR A 59 10.66 7.07 4.70
CA THR A 59 9.25 7.36 4.95
C THR A 59 8.42 6.08 5.09
N ILE A 60 8.66 5.08 4.23
CA ILE A 60 7.95 3.79 4.29
C ILE A 60 8.26 3.08 5.61
N LEU A 61 9.54 2.97 5.98
CA LEU A 61 9.95 2.31 7.22
C LEU A 61 9.40 3.02 8.46
N ALA A 62 9.46 4.36 8.51
CA ALA A 62 8.93 5.15 9.62
C ALA A 62 7.41 4.97 9.79
N SER A 63 6.66 4.88 8.69
CA SER A 63 5.24 4.60 8.72
C SER A 63 4.95 3.21 9.30
N VAL A 64 5.65 2.19 8.83
CA VAL A 64 5.46 0.81 9.31
C VAL A 64 5.94 0.65 10.75
N GLU A 65 6.98 1.35 11.18
CA GLU A 65 7.41 1.40 12.57
C GLU A 65 6.30 1.93 13.48
N LYS A 66 5.58 2.94 13.03
CA LYS A 66 4.45 3.52 13.74
C LYS A 66 3.22 2.62 13.77
N THR A 67 2.83 2.04 12.63
CA THR A 67 1.58 1.29 12.48
C THR A 67 1.70 -0.20 12.80
N GLY A 68 2.88 -0.77 12.60
CA GLY A 68 3.14 -2.21 12.76
C GLY A 68 2.56 -3.10 11.67
N ARG A 69 1.83 -2.57 10.70
CA ARG A 69 1.12 -3.33 9.67
C ARG A 69 1.23 -2.65 8.32
N ALA A 70 1.42 -3.43 7.25
CA ALA A 70 1.58 -2.90 5.90
C ALA A 70 0.75 -3.66 4.86
N VAL A 71 -0.03 -2.93 4.08
CA VAL A 71 -0.65 -3.38 2.83
C VAL A 71 0.01 -2.62 1.68
N ILE A 72 0.59 -3.35 0.74
CA ILE A 72 1.19 -2.79 -0.48
C ILE A 72 0.21 -3.01 -1.62
N VAL A 73 -0.16 -1.94 -2.30
CA VAL A 73 -1.21 -1.95 -3.34
C VAL A 73 -0.64 -1.51 -4.67
N GLU A 74 -0.79 -2.34 -5.69
CA GLU A 74 -0.28 -2.07 -7.05
C GLU A 74 -1.19 -2.65 -8.14
N GLU A 75 -1.20 -2.03 -9.32
CA GLU A 75 -1.89 -2.54 -10.51
C GLU A 75 -1.15 -3.72 -11.15
N ALA A 76 0.17 -3.74 -11.02
CA ALA A 76 1.02 -4.75 -11.63
C ALA A 76 0.63 -6.17 -11.19
N PRO A 77 0.94 -7.17 -12.01
CA PRO A 77 0.82 -8.56 -11.59
C PRO A 77 1.58 -8.83 -10.29
N ARG A 78 1.06 -9.76 -9.49
CA ARG A 78 1.68 -10.09 -8.20
C ARG A 78 3.11 -10.59 -8.34
N HIS A 79 3.40 -11.41 -9.36
CA HIS A 79 4.75 -11.86 -9.65
C HIS A 79 5.54 -10.76 -10.37
N VAL A 80 6.75 -10.51 -9.85
CA VAL A 80 7.68 -9.49 -10.38
C VAL A 80 7.15 -8.05 -10.34
N GLY A 81 6.04 -7.80 -9.65
CA GLY A 81 5.57 -6.43 -9.40
C GLY A 81 6.49 -5.70 -8.41
N PHE A 82 6.57 -4.37 -8.53
CA PHE A 82 7.44 -3.54 -7.69
C PHE A 82 7.10 -3.63 -6.20
N GLY A 83 5.86 -3.96 -5.86
CA GLY A 83 5.45 -4.21 -4.47
C GLY A 83 6.24 -5.34 -3.79
N ALA A 84 6.84 -6.24 -4.55
CA ALA A 84 7.76 -7.25 -4.01
C ALA A 84 9.05 -6.63 -3.47
N GLU A 85 9.57 -5.57 -4.10
CA GLU A 85 10.74 -4.82 -3.62
C GLU A 85 10.44 -4.12 -2.29
N ILE A 86 9.25 -3.50 -2.17
CA ILE A 86 8.84 -2.89 -0.90
C ILE A 86 8.65 -3.96 0.18
N ALA A 87 8.08 -5.11 -0.14
CA ALA A 87 7.96 -6.22 0.79
C ALA A 87 9.32 -6.75 1.25
N ALA A 88 10.31 -6.84 0.35
CA ALA A 88 11.69 -7.20 0.68
C ALA A 88 12.33 -6.15 1.60
N LEU A 89 12.16 -4.85 1.30
CA LEU A 89 12.62 -3.77 2.17
C LEU A 89 12.09 -3.92 3.60
N LEU A 90 10.80 -4.20 3.76
CA LEU A 90 10.18 -4.38 5.07
C LEU A 90 10.70 -5.65 5.77
N ALA A 91 10.96 -6.72 5.04
CA ALA A 91 11.55 -7.95 5.59
C ALA A 91 13.00 -7.75 6.04
N GLU A 92 13.79 -6.98 5.28
CA GLU A 92 15.21 -6.78 5.57
C GLU A 92 15.47 -5.71 6.66
N GLN A 93 14.69 -4.64 6.68
CA GLN A 93 14.95 -3.47 7.52
C GLN A 93 13.82 -3.12 8.49
N GLY A 94 12.58 -3.59 8.24
CA GLY A 94 11.40 -3.31 9.04
C GLY A 94 10.84 -4.51 9.83
N LEU A 95 11.49 -5.66 9.78
CA LEU A 95 10.95 -6.92 10.31
C LEU A 95 10.52 -6.82 11.78
N PHE A 96 11.33 -6.19 12.62
CA PHE A 96 11.05 -6.09 14.05
C PHE A 96 9.96 -5.07 14.40
N SER A 97 9.55 -4.24 13.45
CA SER A 97 8.43 -3.31 13.59
C SER A 97 7.09 -3.95 13.18
N LEU A 98 7.14 -5.05 12.43
CA LEU A 98 5.93 -5.72 11.94
C LEU A 98 5.25 -6.52 13.06
N ARG A 99 3.95 -6.31 13.22
CA ARG A 99 3.04 -7.08 14.09
C ARG A 99 2.26 -8.14 13.33
N ALA A 100 2.26 -8.05 11.99
CA ALA A 100 1.54 -8.94 11.10
C ALA A 100 2.36 -9.18 9.82
N PRO A 101 2.09 -10.25 9.07
CA PRO A 101 2.69 -10.44 7.76
C PRO A 101 2.34 -9.30 6.82
N VAL A 102 3.29 -8.87 5.98
CA VAL A 102 3.00 -7.91 4.91
C VAL A 102 1.96 -8.49 3.95
N ARG A 103 0.92 -7.72 3.62
CA ARG A 103 -0.07 -8.09 2.59
C ARG A 103 0.20 -7.31 1.31
N ARG A 104 0.02 -8.00 0.20
CA ARG A 104 0.10 -7.39 -1.14
C ARG A 104 -1.22 -7.57 -1.86
N VAL A 105 -1.83 -6.46 -2.24
CA VAL A 105 -3.02 -6.38 -3.09
C VAL A 105 -2.53 -5.96 -4.47
N ALA A 106 -2.63 -6.84 -5.44
CA ALA A 106 -2.00 -6.70 -6.75
C ALA A 106 -2.91 -7.28 -7.85
N GLY A 107 -2.65 -6.90 -9.09
CA GLY A 107 -3.30 -7.50 -10.25
C GLY A 107 -3.03 -9.00 -10.37
N TYR A 108 -3.83 -9.68 -11.16
CA TYR A 108 -3.64 -11.09 -11.45
C TYR A 108 -2.40 -11.32 -12.32
N ASP A 109 -1.77 -12.49 -12.19
CA ASP A 109 -0.63 -12.91 -13.00
C ASP A 109 -1.07 -13.31 -14.42
N THR A 110 -1.58 -12.36 -15.16
CA THR A 110 -2.07 -12.53 -16.52
C THR A 110 -1.85 -11.26 -17.33
N ILE A 111 -2.05 -11.34 -18.63
CA ILE A 111 -1.99 -10.17 -19.50
C ILE A 111 -3.12 -9.22 -19.12
N MET A 112 -2.81 -7.93 -18.96
CA MET A 112 -3.80 -6.91 -18.68
C MET A 112 -4.88 -6.93 -19.76
N PRO A 113 -6.15 -7.10 -19.39
CA PRO A 113 -7.23 -7.20 -20.36
C PRO A 113 -7.55 -5.83 -20.98
N LEU A 114 -8.27 -5.87 -22.10
CA LEU A 114 -8.84 -4.66 -22.71
C LEU A 114 -9.83 -3.97 -21.77
N PRO A 115 -10.13 -2.67 -21.96
CA PRO A 115 -10.89 -1.84 -21.00
C PRO A 115 -12.20 -2.41 -20.49
N ARG A 116 -12.87 -3.28 -21.27
CA ARG A 116 -14.13 -3.92 -20.81
C ARG A 116 -13.95 -4.84 -19.61
N LEU A 117 -12.77 -5.44 -19.45
CA LEU A 117 -12.47 -6.41 -18.38
C LEU A 117 -11.51 -5.85 -17.33
N GLU A 118 -11.05 -4.61 -17.50
CA GLU A 118 -10.10 -3.94 -16.61
C GLU A 118 -10.57 -3.97 -15.15
N LYS A 119 -11.85 -3.70 -14.91
CA LYS A 119 -12.44 -3.72 -13.57
C LYS A 119 -12.39 -5.09 -12.88
N HIS A 120 -12.27 -6.18 -13.64
CA HIS A 120 -12.12 -7.53 -13.09
C HIS A 120 -10.67 -7.90 -12.84
N TYR A 121 -9.75 -7.18 -13.47
CA TYR A 121 -8.31 -7.37 -13.31
C TYR A 121 -7.74 -6.51 -12.17
N MET A 122 -8.15 -5.25 -12.12
CA MET A 122 -7.63 -4.26 -11.19
C MET A 122 -8.06 -4.57 -9.76
N PRO A 123 -7.15 -4.46 -8.78
CA PRO A 123 -7.55 -4.43 -7.39
C PRO A 123 -8.53 -3.28 -7.12
N SER A 124 -9.37 -3.45 -6.12
CA SER A 124 -10.37 -2.48 -5.72
C SER A 124 -10.14 -1.99 -4.28
N SER A 125 -10.82 -0.89 -3.91
CA SER A 125 -10.86 -0.42 -2.53
C SER A 125 -11.37 -1.47 -1.55
N VAL A 126 -12.27 -2.37 -2.01
CA VAL A 126 -12.78 -3.49 -1.19
C VAL A 126 -11.69 -4.51 -0.89
N ASP A 127 -10.84 -4.83 -1.89
CA ASP A 127 -9.71 -5.74 -1.70
C ASP A 127 -8.68 -5.16 -0.74
N VAL A 128 -8.40 -3.85 -0.85
CA VAL A 128 -7.52 -3.12 0.06
C VAL A 128 -8.05 -3.15 1.50
N ALA A 129 -9.34 -2.83 1.68
CA ALA A 129 -9.97 -2.83 3.00
C ALA A 129 -10.00 -4.25 3.60
N THR A 130 -10.25 -5.27 2.79
CA THR A 130 -10.24 -6.67 3.24
C THR A 130 -8.84 -7.08 3.73
N ALA A 131 -7.79 -6.76 2.96
CA ALA A 131 -6.42 -7.03 3.37
C ALA A 131 -6.04 -6.32 4.67
N ALA A 132 -6.47 -5.07 4.85
CA ALA A 132 -6.22 -4.33 6.09
C ALA A 132 -6.95 -4.94 7.29
N ARG A 133 -8.22 -5.37 7.14
CA ARG A 133 -8.96 -6.06 8.21
C ARG A 133 -8.28 -7.35 8.65
N GLU A 134 -7.81 -8.16 7.67
CA GLU A 134 -7.05 -9.37 7.98
C GLU A 134 -5.81 -9.09 8.83
N LEU A 135 -5.12 -7.97 8.59
CA LEU A 135 -3.95 -7.57 9.38
C LEU A 135 -4.32 -7.14 10.80
N MET A 136 -5.52 -6.64 11.01
CA MET A 136 -6.00 -6.25 12.35
C MET A 136 -6.35 -7.46 13.23
N GLU A 137 -6.44 -8.68 12.68
CA GLU A 137 -6.64 -9.92 13.43
C GLU A 137 -5.36 -10.40 14.14
N PHE A 138 -4.20 -9.85 13.76
CA PHE A 138 -2.92 -10.12 14.42
C PHE A 138 -2.69 -9.15 15.58
N ASP A 139 -2.38 -9.68 16.75
CA ASP A 139 -2.06 -8.93 17.98
C ASP A 139 -0.60 -8.44 18.01
#